data_cb9f02bdad5bd160f1801b68d79f4707
#
_entry.id   cb9f02bdad5bd160f1801b68d79f4707
#
_cell.length_a   1.000
_cell.length_b   1.000
_cell.length_c   1.000
_cell.angle_alpha   90.00
_cell.angle_beta   90.00
_cell.angle_gamma   90.00
#
_symmetry.space_group_name_H-M   'P 1'
#
loop_
_entity.id
_entity.type
_entity.pdbx_description
1 polymer ?
#
loop_
_entity_poly.entity_id
_entity_poly.type
_entity_poly.pdbx_seq_one_letter_code
_entity_poly.pdbx_strand_id
1 'polypeptide(L)'
;MQQFSDPRINSTIEMFRKMKERDEERRKQEEAYRIKQEEFRQQMQRQSLLFHDNPRAFLETEGLYRYDPDGCISSQELYEIYRAWCIRNRLPLCTPREFWLDIKHLAPHYQLRYSGQVPDSRGKRVRGFRGIRALTGEEQADL
;
A
#
# COMPACT_ATOMS: atom_id res chain seq x y z
N MET A 1 -30.86 -49.26 46.06
CA MET A 1 -31.09 -48.90 44.67
C MET A 1 -29.80 -48.53 44.04
N GLN A 2 -29.30 -49.32 43.15
CA GLN A 2 -28.00 -49.04 42.53
C GLN A 2 -28.26 -48.33 41.22
N GLN A 3 -27.80 -47.11 41.14
CA GLN A 3 -27.73 -46.42 39.84
C GLN A 3 -26.44 -46.85 39.16
N PHE A 4 -26.58 -47.70 38.19
CA PHE A 4 -25.44 -48.03 37.36
C PHE A 4 -25.44 -47.11 36.16
N SER A 5 -24.41 -46.30 36.06
CA SER A 5 -24.04 -45.75 34.77
C SER A 5 -23.52 -46.94 33.96
N ASP A 6 -24.20 -47.29 32.90
CA ASP A 6 -23.69 -48.29 31.96
C ASP A 6 -22.34 -47.81 31.43
N PRO A 7 -21.23 -48.56 31.61
CA PRO A 7 -19.91 -48.17 31.08
C PRO A 7 -19.92 -47.90 29.59
N ARG A 8 -20.80 -48.58 28.83
CA ARG A 8 -20.96 -48.37 27.40
C ARG A 8 -21.54 -46.99 27.08
N ILE A 9 -22.53 -46.52 27.86
CA ILE A 9 -23.15 -45.21 27.68
C ILE A 9 -22.16 -44.14 28.03
N ASN A 10 -21.41 -44.27 29.10
CA ASN A 10 -20.40 -43.30 29.52
C ASN A 10 -19.27 -43.21 28.50
N SER A 11 -18.83 -44.36 27.98
CA SER A 11 -17.81 -44.39 26.92
C SER A 11 -18.29 -43.73 25.63
N THR A 12 -19.56 -43.93 25.27
CA THR A 12 -20.16 -43.27 24.10
C THR A 12 -20.27 -41.78 24.28
N ILE A 13 -20.69 -41.29 25.45
CA ILE A 13 -20.78 -39.87 25.78
C ILE A 13 -19.40 -39.21 25.70
N GLU A 14 -18.38 -39.85 26.27
CA GLU A 14 -16.99 -39.35 26.19
C GLU A 14 -16.50 -39.31 24.74
N MET A 15 -16.83 -40.32 23.93
CA MET A 15 -16.45 -40.35 22.55
C MET A 15 -17.08 -39.21 21.75
N PHE A 16 -18.38 -38.93 21.96
CA PHE A 16 -19.06 -37.79 21.35
C PHE A 16 -18.45 -36.43 21.78
N ARG A 17 -18.12 -36.31 23.07
CA ARG A 17 -17.46 -35.10 23.58
C ARG A 17 -16.11 -34.86 22.92
N LYS A 18 -15.29 -35.91 22.81
CA LYS A 18 -13.99 -35.85 22.15
C LYS A 18 -14.12 -35.52 20.67
N MET A 19 -15.11 -36.08 20.00
CA MET A 19 -15.39 -35.78 18.60
C MET A 19 -15.77 -34.30 18.40
N LYS A 20 -16.61 -33.79 19.30
CA LYS A 20 -17.04 -32.38 19.28
C LYS A 20 -15.87 -31.46 19.53
N GLU A 21 -15.00 -31.77 20.48
CA GLU A 21 -13.78 -30.99 20.76
C GLU A 21 -12.83 -30.98 19.57
N ARG A 22 -12.65 -32.13 18.91
CA ARG A 22 -11.84 -32.23 17.68
C ARG A 22 -12.43 -31.42 16.54
N ASP A 23 -13.74 -31.42 16.38
CA ASP A 23 -14.42 -30.65 15.34
C ASP A 23 -14.29 -29.16 15.60
N GLU A 24 -14.34 -28.71 16.85
CA GLU A 24 -14.12 -27.31 17.23
C GLU A 24 -12.67 -26.89 16.97
N GLU A 25 -11.69 -27.71 17.33
CA GLU A 25 -10.29 -27.46 17.05
C GLU A 25 -10.03 -27.40 15.54
N ARG A 26 -10.60 -28.32 14.80
CA ARG A 26 -10.47 -28.33 13.34
C ARG A 26 -11.02 -27.05 12.71
N ARG A 27 -12.20 -26.58 13.17
CA ARG A 27 -12.77 -25.31 12.71
C ARG A 27 -11.88 -24.13 13.02
N LYS A 28 -11.31 -24.09 14.21
CA LYS A 28 -10.36 -23.02 14.61
C LYS A 28 -9.12 -23.02 13.75
N GLN A 29 -8.60 -24.22 13.46
CA GLN A 29 -7.43 -24.37 12.59
C GLN A 29 -7.72 -23.97 11.15
N GLU A 30 -8.88 -24.35 10.63
CA GLU A 30 -9.33 -23.98 9.28
C GLU A 30 -9.53 -22.46 9.16
N GLU A 31 -10.12 -21.86 10.19
CA GLU A 31 -10.32 -20.40 10.24
C GLU A 31 -8.99 -19.66 10.32
N ALA A 32 -8.07 -20.11 11.18
CA ALA A 32 -6.73 -19.54 11.27
C ALA A 32 -5.97 -19.65 9.96
N TYR A 33 -6.07 -20.78 9.28
CA TYR A 33 -5.46 -20.99 7.97
C TYR A 33 -6.05 -20.04 6.91
N ARG A 34 -7.37 -19.87 6.93
CA ARG A 34 -8.07 -18.96 6.01
C ARG A 34 -7.63 -17.51 6.21
N ILE A 35 -7.50 -17.07 7.47
CA ILE A 35 -7.03 -15.74 7.82
C ILE A 35 -5.60 -15.52 7.32
N LYS A 36 -4.71 -16.49 7.53
CA LYS A 36 -3.33 -16.42 7.05
C LYS A 36 -3.26 -16.35 5.52
N GLN A 37 -4.09 -17.10 4.82
CA GLN A 37 -4.14 -17.05 3.36
C GLN A 37 -4.62 -15.69 2.87
N GLU A 38 -5.64 -15.11 3.51
CA GLU A 38 -6.15 -13.78 3.16
C GLU A 38 -5.10 -12.71 3.40
N GLU A 39 -4.40 -12.73 4.54
CA GLU A 39 -3.32 -11.81 4.84
C GLU A 39 -2.18 -11.91 3.81
N PHE A 40 -1.79 -13.13 3.45
CA PHE A 40 -0.76 -13.37 2.45
C PHE A 40 -1.19 -12.82 1.09
N ARG A 41 -2.43 -13.05 0.69
CA ARG A 41 -2.98 -12.55 -0.58
C ARG A 41 -2.99 -11.03 -0.62
N GLN A 42 -3.40 -10.37 0.48
CA GLN A 42 -3.39 -8.92 0.60
C GLN A 42 -1.96 -8.36 0.51
N GLN A 43 -1.02 -9.03 1.18
CA GLN A 43 0.39 -8.63 1.13
C GLN A 43 0.95 -8.75 -0.28
N MET A 44 0.64 -9.83 -0.99
CA MET A 44 1.07 -10.03 -2.38
C MET A 44 0.45 -9.00 -3.31
N GLN A 45 -0.82 -8.62 -3.11
CA GLN A 45 -1.48 -7.57 -3.87
C GLN A 45 -0.81 -6.21 -3.63
N ARG A 46 -0.47 -5.88 -2.38
CA ARG A 46 0.25 -4.64 -2.05
C ARG A 46 1.62 -4.60 -2.70
N GLN A 47 2.36 -5.69 -2.65
CA GLN A 47 3.67 -5.80 -3.31
C GLN A 47 3.53 -5.66 -4.82
N SER A 48 2.52 -6.28 -5.42
CA SER A 48 2.26 -6.16 -6.85
C SER A 48 1.97 -4.71 -7.25
N LEU A 49 1.17 -4.00 -6.46
CA LEU A 49 0.91 -2.57 -6.70
C LEU A 49 2.20 -1.75 -6.62
N LEU A 50 3.05 -2.00 -5.63
CA LEU A 50 4.34 -1.32 -5.50
C LEU A 50 5.28 -1.61 -6.67
N PHE A 51 5.27 -2.83 -7.20
CA PHE A 51 6.14 -3.22 -8.31
C PHE A 51 5.62 -2.82 -9.69
N HIS A 52 4.30 -2.82 -9.89
CA HIS A 52 3.70 -2.60 -11.21
C HIS A 52 3.07 -1.22 -11.38
N ASP A 53 2.71 -0.56 -10.29
CA ASP A 53 2.07 0.77 -10.30
C ASP A 53 2.70 1.68 -9.24
N ASN A 54 4.03 1.73 -9.25
CA ASN A 54 4.76 2.52 -8.27
C ASN A 54 4.59 4.05 -8.42
N PRO A 55 4.31 4.66 -9.60
CA PRO A 55 3.96 6.07 -9.64
C PRO A 55 2.72 6.42 -8.81
N ARG A 56 1.71 5.55 -8.81
CA ARG A 56 0.53 5.72 -7.97
C ARG A 56 0.88 5.62 -6.49
N ALA A 57 1.63 4.60 -6.11
CA ALA A 57 2.10 4.43 -4.73
C ALA A 57 2.96 5.62 -4.28
N PHE A 58 3.77 6.17 -5.18
CA PHE A 58 4.54 7.39 -4.94
C PHE A 58 3.64 8.58 -4.61
N LEU A 59 2.58 8.80 -5.37
CA LEU A 59 1.63 9.89 -5.13
C LEU A 59 0.86 9.74 -3.81
N GLU A 60 0.69 8.51 -3.33
CA GLU A 60 0.01 8.24 -2.07
C GLU A 60 0.95 8.20 -0.86
N THR A 61 2.26 8.33 -1.06
CA THR A 61 3.24 8.32 0.01
C THR A 61 3.39 9.71 0.61
N GLU A 62 3.23 9.82 1.92
CA GLU A 62 3.41 11.07 2.65
C GLU A 62 4.89 11.38 2.91
N GLY A 63 5.20 12.65 3.05
CA GLY A 63 6.53 13.08 3.47
C GLY A 63 7.55 13.26 2.35
N LEU A 64 7.18 13.03 1.09
CA LEU A 64 8.06 13.21 -0.06
C LEU A 64 7.90 14.59 -0.72
N TYR A 65 6.70 15.12 -0.66
CA TYR A 65 6.29 16.40 -1.25
C TYR A 65 5.04 16.88 -0.52
N ARG A 66 4.55 18.08 -0.88
CA ARG A 66 3.32 18.63 -0.31
C ARG A 66 2.30 18.90 -1.40
N TYR A 67 1.04 18.54 -1.12
CA TYR A 67 -0.09 19.01 -1.91
C TYR A 67 -0.38 20.46 -1.51
N ASP A 68 -0.31 21.36 -2.49
CA ASP A 68 -0.51 22.78 -2.29
C ASP A 68 -1.22 23.34 -3.53
N PRO A 69 -2.47 23.86 -3.40
CA PRO A 69 -3.21 24.38 -4.54
C PRO A 69 -2.48 25.48 -5.31
N ASP A 70 -1.64 26.25 -4.62
CA ASP A 70 -0.84 27.33 -5.20
C ASP A 70 0.57 26.90 -5.58
N GLY A 71 0.93 25.65 -5.27
CA GLY A 71 2.25 25.11 -5.54
C GLY A 71 2.42 24.62 -6.97
N CYS A 72 3.66 24.47 -7.36
CA CYS A 72 4.04 23.86 -8.63
C CYS A 72 5.40 23.18 -8.50
N ILE A 73 5.68 22.24 -9.39
CA ILE A 73 6.95 21.53 -9.45
C ILE A 73 7.24 21.17 -10.91
N SER A 74 8.50 21.24 -11.31
CA SER A 74 8.89 20.78 -12.64
C SER A 74 8.79 19.26 -12.73
N SER A 75 8.54 18.75 -13.94
CA SER A 75 8.50 17.31 -14.18
C SER A 75 9.82 16.65 -13.80
N GLN A 76 10.93 17.32 -14.06
CA GLN A 76 12.27 16.83 -13.73
C GLN A 76 12.47 16.70 -12.23
N GLU A 77 12.10 17.72 -11.45
CA GLU A 77 12.21 17.68 -9.99
C GLU A 77 11.33 16.59 -9.40
N LEU A 78 10.11 16.46 -9.89
CA LEU A 78 9.20 15.40 -9.43
C LEU A 78 9.76 14.02 -9.72
N TYR A 79 10.35 13.83 -10.91
CA TYR A 79 10.98 12.56 -11.26
C TYR A 79 12.19 12.27 -10.36
N GLU A 80 12.98 13.26 -10.00
CA GLU A 80 14.12 13.08 -9.10
C GLU A 80 13.68 12.65 -7.70
N ILE A 81 12.59 13.22 -7.18
CA ILE A 81 11.99 12.79 -5.91
C ILE A 81 11.52 11.34 -6.00
N TYR A 82 10.82 11.00 -7.07
CA TYR A 82 10.37 9.64 -7.35
C TYR A 82 11.53 8.65 -7.46
N ARG A 83 12.56 9.02 -8.17
CA ARG A 83 13.76 8.19 -8.35
C ARG A 83 14.44 7.90 -7.00
N ALA A 84 14.64 8.92 -6.18
CA ALA A 84 15.23 8.76 -4.85
C ALA A 84 14.39 7.85 -3.97
N TRP A 85 13.07 7.98 -4.03
CA TRP A 85 12.15 7.13 -3.29
C TRP A 85 12.22 5.67 -3.75
N CYS A 86 12.24 5.43 -5.06
CA CYS A 86 12.37 4.08 -5.62
C CYS A 86 13.69 3.43 -5.21
N ILE A 87 14.80 4.16 -5.30
CA ILE A 87 16.12 3.64 -4.93
C ILE A 87 16.14 3.28 -3.44
N ARG A 88 15.60 4.15 -2.58
CA ARG A 88 15.55 3.92 -1.14
C ARG A 88 14.74 2.67 -0.77
N ASN A 89 13.65 2.43 -1.50
CA ASN A 89 12.75 1.32 -1.23
C ASN A 89 13.02 0.10 -2.13
N ARG A 90 14.05 0.13 -2.95
CA ARG A 90 14.44 -0.95 -3.86
C ARG A 90 13.30 -1.35 -4.81
N LEU A 91 12.62 -0.35 -5.36
CA LEU A 91 11.53 -0.53 -6.30
C LEU A 91 12.03 -0.39 -7.74
N PRO A 92 11.39 -1.07 -8.71
CA PRO A 92 11.70 -0.87 -10.12
C PRO A 92 11.45 0.59 -10.51
N LEU A 93 12.34 1.13 -11.33
CA LEU A 93 12.29 2.52 -11.74
C LEU A 93 11.68 2.63 -13.14
N CYS A 94 10.59 3.40 -13.27
CA CYS A 94 10.06 3.76 -14.58
C CYS A 94 11.02 4.72 -15.28
N THR A 95 11.02 4.71 -16.61
CA THR A 95 11.73 5.75 -17.36
C THR A 95 11.04 7.11 -17.12
N PRO A 96 11.74 8.24 -17.31
CA PRO A 96 11.12 9.55 -17.17
C PRO A 96 9.85 9.71 -18.00
N ARG A 97 9.86 9.21 -19.23
CA ARG A 97 8.70 9.28 -20.13
C ARG A 97 7.50 8.49 -19.58
N GLU A 98 7.72 7.25 -19.14
CA GLU A 98 6.68 6.40 -18.56
C GLU A 98 6.11 7.04 -17.31
N PHE A 99 6.96 7.55 -16.43
CA PHE A 99 6.56 8.24 -15.20
C PHE A 99 5.67 9.44 -15.50
N TRP A 100 6.08 10.29 -16.44
CA TRP A 100 5.31 11.49 -16.78
C TRP A 100 3.95 11.15 -17.37
N LEU A 101 3.88 10.13 -18.23
CA LEU A 101 2.60 9.66 -18.78
C LEU A 101 1.68 9.12 -17.69
N ASP A 102 2.21 8.34 -16.76
CA ASP A 102 1.44 7.80 -15.64
C ASP A 102 0.96 8.90 -14.71
N ILE A 103 1.82 9.86 -14.37
CA ILE A 103 1.44 11.00 -13.52
C ILE A 103 0.38 11.87 -14.21
N LYS A 104 0.50 12.13 -15.50
CA LYS A 104 -0.54 12.85 -16.24
C LYS A 104 -1.89 12.15 -16.18
N HIS A 105 -1.87 10.83 -16.31
CA HIS A 105 -3.09 10.01 -16.25
C HIS A 105 -3.69 10.02 -14.86
N LEU A 106 -2.87 9.97 -13.82
CA LEU A 106 -3.30 9.94 -12.42
C LEU A 106 -3.64 11.33 -11.86
N ALA A 107 -3.11 12.39 -12.47
CA ALA A 107 -3.22 13.76 -11.96
C ALA A 107 -4.64 14.19 -11.56
N PRO A 108 -5.70 13.94 -12.37
CA PRO A 108 -7.06 14.36 -11.99
C PRO A 108 -7.56 13.72 -10.70
N HIS A 109 -7.11 12.51 -10.38
CA HIS A 109 -7.51 11.79 -9.17
C HIS A 109 -6.88 12.36 -7.90
N TYR A 110 -5.80 13.13 -8.03
CA TYR A 110 -5.06 13.71 -6.92
C TYR A 110 -5.08 15.24 -6.93
N GLN A 111 -6.00 15.84 -7.70
CA GLN A 111 -6.14 17.29 -7.84
C GLN A 111 -4.88 17.97 -8.36
N LEU A 112 -4.10 17.27 -9.15
CA LEU A 112 -2.94 17.80 -9.84
C LEU A 112 -3.31 18.22 -11.25
N ARG A 113 -2.61 19.21 -11.78
CA ARG A 113 -2.81 19.68 -13.15
C ARG A 113 -1.47 19.74 -13.86
N TYR A 114 -1.38 19.09 -15.00
CA TYR A 114 -0.24 19.23 -15.88
C TYR A 114 -0.21 20.63 -16.46
N SER A 115 0.97 21.23 -16.49
CA SER A 115 1.19 22.53 -17.11
C SER A 115 2.47 22.49 -17.92
N GLY A 116 2.43 23.08 -19.12
CA GLY A 116 3.62 23.24 -19.95
C GLY A 116 4.53 24.38 -19.50
N GLN A 117 4.11 25.16 -18.49
CA GLN A 117 4.81 26.38 -18.07
C GLN A 117 4.77 26.54 -16.56
N VAL A 118 5.62 25.80 -15.86
CA VAL A 118 5.87 26.03 -14.44
C VAL A 118 7.30 26.55 -14.26
N PRO A 119 7.53 27.46 -13.30
CA PRO A 119 8.89 27.93 -13.03
C PRO A 119 9.73 26.81 -12.39
N ASP A 120 10.93 26.59 -12.89
CA ASP A 120 11.91 25.73 -12.23
C ASP A 120 12.66 26.50 -11.14
N SER A 121 13.66 25.87 -10.51
CA SER A 121 14.46 26.49 -9.46
C SER A 121 15.23 27.74 -9.92
N ARG A 122 15.41 27.91 -11.22
CA ARG A 122 16.09 29.04 -11.85
C ARG A 122 15.14 30.09 -12.43
N GLY A 123 13.81 29.89 -12.24
CA GLY A 123 12.79 30.75 -12.80
C GLY A 123 12.49 30.52 -14.28
N LYS A 124 13.13 29.53 -14.90
CA LYS A 124 12.85 29.15 -16.29
C LYS A 124 11.52 28.40 -16.36
N ARG A 125 10.72 28.68 -17.37
CA ARG A 125 9.45 27.98 -17.56
C ARG A 125 9.66 26.65 -18.26
N VAL A 126 9.21 25.59 -17.59
CA VAL A 126 9.38 24.19 -18.03
C VAL A 126 8.08 23.43 -17.83
N ARG A 127 8.01 22.23 -18.34
CA ARG A 127 6.87 21.32 -18.09
C ARG A 127 6.87 20.89 -16.65
N GLY A 128 5.67 20.79 -16.08
CA GLY A 128 5.52 20.34 -14.70
C GLY A 128 4.07 20.17 -14.30
N PHE A 129 3.85 20.20 -13.00
CA PHE A 129 2.53 19.99 -12.40
C PHE A 129 2.22 21.10 -11.41
N ARG A 130 0.95 21.48 -11.37
CA ARG A 130 0.41 22.41 -10.37
C ARG A 130 -0.44 21.63 -9.36
N GLY A 131 -0.52 22.15 -8.14
CA GLY A 131 -1.22 21.50 -7.03
C GLY A 131 -0.29 20.68 -6.14
N ILE A 132 0.99 20.68 -6.44
CA ILE A 132 2.01 19.92 -5.72
C ILE A 132 3.32 20.74 -5.73
N ARG A 133 4.09 20.67 -4.66
CA ARG A 133 5.40 21.31 -4.54
C ARG A 133 6.39 20.46 -3.77
N ALA A 134 7.67 20.71 -3.99
CA ALA A 134 8.71 20.06 -3.21
C ALA A 134 8.65 20.52 -1.74
N LEU A 135 9.18 19.68 -0.84
CA LEU A 135 9.31 20.06 0.56
C LEU A 135 10.31 21.21 0.72
N THR A 136 10.01 22.14 1.63
CA THR A 136 10.97 23.16 2.04
C THR A 136 12.03 22.54 2.96
N GLY A 137 13.15 23.25 3.18
CA GLY A 137 14.19 22.79 4.10
C GLY A 137 13.66 22.55 5.52
N GLU A 138 12.74 23.38 6.00
CA GLU A 138 12.10 23.22 7.30
C GLU A 138 11.22 21.99 7.35
N GLU A 139 10.46 21.73 6.31
CA GLU A 139 9.61 20.53 6.21
C GLU A 139 10.43 19.25 6.15
N GLN A 140 11.59 19.27 5.50
CA GLN A 140 12.51 18.13 5.48
C GLN A 140 13.12 17.87 6.85
N ALA A 141 13.38 18.91 7.63
CA ALA A 141 13.94 18.78 8.98
C ALA A 141 12.95 18.18 9.98
N ASP A 142 11.64 18.32 9.74
CA ASP A 142 10.58 17.77 10.60
C ASP A 142 10.29 16.28 10.34
N LEU A 143 10.97 15.66 9.39
CA LEU A 143 10.83 14.24 9.07
C LEU A 143 11.76 13.35 9.97
#